data_2aea118389e6057478b732753f332f4c
#
_entry.id   2aea118389e6057478b732753f332f4c
#
_cell.length_a   1.000
_cell.length_b   1.000
_cell.length_c   1.000
_cell.angle_alpha   90.00
_cell.angle_beta   90.00
_cell.angle_gamma   90.00
#
_symmetry.space_group_name_H-M   'P 1'
#
loop_
_entity.id
_entity.type
_entity.pdbx_description
1 polymer ?
#
loop_
_entity_poly.entity_id
_entity_poly.type
_entity_poly.pdbx_seq_one_letter_code
_entity_poly.pdbx_strand_id
1 'polypeptide(L)'
;YEILRCLVGSEMCIRDRYYERINGQTVEIELPLEYPNSWILLRLKDVCQLTDGEKRNGKGICLDAKYLRSKSSASIVEKGKFVYAGDNIILVDGENSGEVFPVPQNGYMGSTFKQLWLSSVMWKPYILAFILFYKDELRNSKRGAAIPHLNKELFYNLPIGIPPLAEQQRIACQINNLFQLIK
;
A
#
# COMPACT_ATOMS: atom_id res chain seq x y z
N TYR A 1 2.84 -16.84 -3.29
CA TYR A 1 3.63 -16.79 -4.54
C TYR A 1 4.99 -16.20 -4.19
N GLU A 2 6.05 -16.97 -4.36
CA GLU A 2 7.42 -16.54 -4.08
C GLU A 2 8.08 -16.10 -5.38
N ILE A 3 8.71 -14.94 -5.37
CA ILE A 3 9.51 -14.46 -6.49
C ILE A 3 10.92 -15.02 -6.28
N LEU A 4 11.35 -15.87 -7.20
CA LEU A 4 12.67 -16.50 -7.16
C LEU A 4 13.66 -15.66 -7.95
N ARG A 5 14.85 -15.47 -7.40
CA ARG A 5 15.98 -14.86 -8.08
C ARG A 5 16.94 -15.96 -8.57
N CYS A 6 17.34 -15.90 -9.82
CA CYS A 6 18.30 -16.82 -10.39
C CYS A 6 19.41 -16.03 -11.08
N LEU A 7 20.64 -16.44 -10.89
CA LEU A 7 21.81 -15.95 -11.64
C LEU A 7 21.89 -16.71 -12.95
N VAL A 8 21.69 -16.03 -14.06
CA VAL A 8 21.85 -16.60 -15.41
C VAL A 8 22.89 -15.76 -16.17
N GLY A 9 24.01 -16.36 -16.55
CA GLY A 9 24.99 -15.67 -17.38
C GLY A 9 26.24 -16.50 -17.67
N SER A 10 26.87 -16.27 -18.81
CA SER A 10 28.24 -16.62 -19.12
C SER A 10 29.18 -15.55 -18.57
N GLU A 11 30.46 -15.86 -18.41
CA GLU A 11 31.51 -15.15 -17.66
C GLU A 11 31.64 -13.62 -17.82
N MET A 12 30.86 -12.95 -18.66
CA MET A 12 31.03 -11.51 -18.95
C MET A 12 29.81 -10.61 -18.69
N CYS A 13 28.62 -11.16 -18.37
CA CYS A 13 27.44 -10.35 -18.00
C CYS A 13 26.51 -11.16 -17.11
N ILE A 14 26.74 -11.14 -15.81
CA ILE A 14 25.79 -11.69 -14.84
C ILE A 14 24.65 -10.68 -14.72
N ARG A 15 23.50 -10.96 -15.35
CA ARG A 15 22.25 -10.26 -15.08
C ARG A 15 21.42 -11.10 -14.09
N ASP A 16 21.07 -10.50 -12.99
CA ASP A 16 20.10 -11.08 -12.07
C ASP A 16 18.74 -11.13 -12.77
N ARG A 17 18.16 -12.32 -12.86
CA ARG A 17 16.82 -12.53 -13.39
C ARG A 17 15.89 -12.97 -12.29
N TYR A 18 14.66 -12.49 -12.34
CA TYR A 18 13.64 -12.79 -11.37
C TYR A 18 12.56 -13.66 -12.02
N TYR A 19 12.08 -14.65 -11.30
CA TYR A 19 11.10 -15.61 -11.77
C TYR A 19 9.96 -15.71 -10.77
N GLU A 20 8.73 -15.79 -11.27
CA GLU A 20 7.54 -16.04 -10.46
C GLU A 20 6.87 -17.34 -10.90
N ARG A 21 6.38 -18.12 -9.95
CA ARG A 21 5.63 -19.33 -10.26
C ARG A 21 4.15 -19.02 -10.35
N ILE A 22 3.61 -19.02 -11.57
CA ILE A 22 2.21 -18.71 -11.87
C ILE A 22 1.56 -19.98 -12.41
N ASN A 23 0.49 -20.49 -11.75
CA ASN A 23 -0.22 -21.69 -12.16
C ASN A 23 0.69 -22.91 -12.43
N GLY A 24 1.73 -23.07 -11.64
CA GLY A 24 2.69 -24.18 -11.78
C GLY A 24 3.79 -23.97 -12.82
N GLN A 25 3.75 -22.92 -13.60
CA GLN A 25 4.78 -22.55 -14.57
C GLN A 25 5.69 -21.48 -13.99
N THR A 26 6.99 -21.58 -14.27
CA THR A 26 7.97 -20.56 -13.90
C THR A 26 8.08 -19.57 -15.05
N VAL A 27 7.76 -18.30 -14.76
CA VAL A 27 7.75 -17.21 -15.75
C VAL A 27 8.79 -16.18 -15.34
N GLU A 28 9.63 -15.73 -16.27
CA GLU A 28 10.55 -14.61 -16.05
C GLU A 28 9.75 -13.31 -15.89
N ILE A 29 10.11 -12.51 -14.88
CA ILE A 29 9.49 -11.21 -14.62
C ILE A 29 10.54 -10.11 -14.57
N GLU A 30 10.16 -8.93 -15.05
CA GLU A 30 10.97 -7.72 -14.88
C GLU A 30 10.53 -7.00 -13.60
N LEU A 31 11.51 -6.58 -12.80
CA LEU A 31 11.26 -5.77 -11.61
C LEU A 31 11.65 -4.32 -11.87
N PRO A 32 10.91 -3.35 -11.32
CA PRO A 32 11.20 -1.93 -11.52
C PRO A 32 12.49 -1.47 -10.83
N LEU A 33 12.99 -2.26 -9.88
CA LEU A 33 14.19 -1.99 -9.10
C LEU A 33 15.02 -3.25 -8.93
N GLU A 34 16.33 -3.10 -8.80
CA GLU A 34 17.22 -4.15 -8.34
C GLU A 34 17.16 -4.25 -6.81
N TYR A 35 17.01 -5.47 -6.30
CA TYR A 35 16.92 -5.72 -4.86
C TYR A 35 18.16 -6.50 -4.38
N PRO A 36 18.67 -6.22 -3.17
CA PRO A 36 19.75 -7.00 -2.59
C PRO A 36 19.41 -8.49 -2.47
N ASN A 37 20.40 -9.36 -2.58
CA ASN A 37 20.21 -10.82 -2.51
C ASN A 37 19.64 -11.30 -1.16
N SER A 38 19.85 -10.51 -0.10
CA SER A 38 19.35 -10.81 1.25
C SER A 38 17.87 -10.47 1.47
N TRP A 39 17.21 -9.86 0.46
CA TRP A 39 15.80 -9.48 0.58
C TRP A 39 14.89 -10.57 0.02
N ILE A 40 13.78 -10.80 0.68
CA ILE A 40 12.71 -11.65 0.17
C ILE A 40 11.82 -10.80 -0.74
N LEU A 41 11.52 -11.31 -1.93
CA LEU A 41 10.65 -10.62 -2.89
C LEU A 41 9.25 -11.24 -2.83
N LEU A 42 8.24 -10.40 -2.60
CA LEU A 42 6.83 -10.77 -2.53
C LEU A 42 5.98 -9.83 -3.39
N ARG A 43 4.70 -10.13 -3.50
CA ARG A 43 3.70 -9.19 -4.00
C ARG A 43 3.05 -8.45 -2.83
N LEU A 44 2.63 -7.21 -3.02
CA LEU A 44 1.98 -6.43 -1.95
C LEU A 44 0.76 -7.15 -1.36
N LYS A 45 0.02 -7.93 -2.16
CA LYS A 45 -1.11 -8.77 -1.70
C LYS A 45 -0.75 -9.76 -0.58
N ASP A 46 0.51 -10.17 -0.50
CA ASP A 46 0.97 -11.19 0.46
C ASP A 46 1.17 -10.58 1.87
N VAL A 47 1.31 -9.25 1.94
CA VAL A 47 1.56 -8.53 3.20
C VAL A 47 0.54 -7.43 3.50
N CYS A 48 -0.40 -7.18 2.57
CA CYS A 48 -1.37 -6.10 2.66
C CYS A 48 -2.72 -6.49 2.06
N GLN A 49 -3.83 -6.08 2.71
CA GLN A 49 -5.19 -6.29 2.20
C GLN A 49 -6.05 -5.05 2.38
N LEU A 50 -7.00 -4.85 1.46
CA LEU A 50 -8.01 -3.81 1.53
C LEU A 50 -9.31 -4.40 2.07
N THR A 51 -9.71 -3.97 3.26
CA THR A 51 -10.91 -4.48 3.95
C THR A 51 -11.98 -3.40 4.09
N ASP A 52 -13.21 -3.81 4.35
CA ASP A 52 -14.33 -2.89 4.50
C ASP A 52 -14.47 -2.29 5.91
N GLY A 53 -13.65 -2.73 6.85
CA GLY A 53 -13.83 -2.39 8.25
C GLY A 53 -15.05 -3.10 8.89
N GLU A 54 -15.27 -2.85 10.16
CA GLU A 54 -16.37 -3.44 10.93
C GLU A 54 -17.67 -2.65 10.70
N LYS A 55 -18.76 -3.32 10.33
CA LYS A 55 -20.07 -2.65 10.25
C LYS A 55 -20.62 -2.42 11.65
N ARG A 56 -20.90 -1.16 11.96
CA ARG A 56 -21.48 -0.76 13.26
C ARG A 56 -22.65 0.17 13.10
N ASN A 57 -23.54 0.13 14.09
CA ASN A 57 -24.60 1.10 14.33
C ASN A 57 -24.26 1.94 15.57
N GLY A 58 -24.66 3.20 15.57
CA GLY A 58 -24.43 4.16 16.63
C GLY A 58 -23.84 5.47 16.09
N LYS A 59 -24.05 6.55 16.82
CA LYS A 59 -23.52 7.87 16.44
C LYS A 59 -22.01 7.89 16.50
N GLY A 60 -21.39 8.42 15.47
CA GLY A 60 -19.94 8.59 15.41
C GLY A 60 -19.50 9.54 14.31
N ILE A 61 -18.25 9.94 14.37
CA ILE A 61 -17.64 10.88 13.42
C ILE A 61 -17.40 10.18 12.08
N CYS A 62 -17.76 10.86 10.99
CA CYS A 62 -17.41 10.44 9.63
C CYS A 62 -16.00 10.89 9.28
N LEU A 63 -15.13 9.95 8.98
CA LEU A 63 -13.74 10.15 8.56
C LEU A 63 -13.69 10.18 7.03
N ASP A 64 -14.21 11.25 6.43
CA ASP A 64 -14.11 11.46 4.99
C ASP A 64 -12.81 12.18 4.59
N ALA A 65 -12.52 12.21 3.29
CA ALA A 65 -11.27 12.78 2.78
C ALA A 65 -11.13 14.29 3.04
N LYS A 66 -12.25 15.04 3.13
CA LYS A 66 -12.22 16.47 3.43
C LYS A 66 -11.84 16.71 4.89
N TYR A 67 -12.45 15.95 5.79
CA TYR A 67 -12.14 15.99 7.22
C TYR A 67 -10.69 15.58 7.49
N LEU A 68 -10.24 14.45 6.93
CA LEU A 68 -8.87 13.96 7.12
C LEU A 68 -7.79 14.90 6.57
N ARG A 69 -8.14 15.73 5.59
CA ARG A 69 -7.27 16.80 5.06
C ARG A 69 -7.45 18.13 5.78
N SER A 70 -8.21 18.17 6.88
CA SER A 70 -8.53 19.40 7.63
C SER A 70 -9.24 20.48 6.78
N LYS A 71 -9.99 20.06 5.75
CA LYS A 71 -10.73 20.96 4.85
C LYS A 71 -12.21 21.11 5.21
N SER A 72 -12.71 20.35 6.18
CA SER A 72 -14.10 20.44 6.66
C SER A 72 -14.16 20.06 8.14
N SER A 73 -15.24 20.50 8.81
CA SER A 73 -15.60 20.02 10.13
C SER A 73 -16.06 18.58 10.07
N ALA A 74 -15.97 17.88 11.20
CA ALA A 74 -16.46 16.51 11.33
C ALA A 74 -17.98 16.47 11.17
N SER A 75 -18.49 15.56 10.35
CA SER A 75 -19.90 15.22 10.27
C SER A 75 -20.18 13.98 11.15
N ILE A 76 -21.41 13.89 11.69
CA ILE A 76 -21.83 12.74 12.51
C ILE A 76 -22.73 11.86 11.65
N VAL A 77 -22.47 10.56 11.71
CA VAL A 77 -23.29 9.51 11.07
C VAL A 77 -23.77 8.51 12.10
N GLU A 78 -24.88 7.83 11.82
CA GLU A 78 -25.51 6.89 12.77
C GLU A 78 -25.14 5.43 12.53
N LYS A 79 -24.48 5.14 11.42
CA LYS A 79 -24.01 3.80 11.04
C LYS A 79 -22.95 3.88 9.96
N GLY A 80 -22.14 2.85 9.85
CA GLY A 80 -21.14 2.77 8.78
C GLY A 80 -20.09 1.69 9.02
N LYS A 81 -18.99 1.83 8.31
CA LYS A 81 -17.80 0.99 8.45
C LYS A 81 -16.86 1.62 9.47
N PHE A 82 -16.79 1.02 10.64
CA PHE A 82 -16.06 1.57 11.78
C PHE A 82 -14.57 1.22 11.68
N VAL A 83 -13.72 2.18 12.05
CA VAL A 83 -12.28 2.05 12.16
C VAL A 83 -11.78 2.68 13.46
N TYR A 84 -10.64 2.19 13.93
CA TYR A 84 -10.06 2.61 15.20
C TYR A 84 -8.92 3.59 15.00
N ALA A 85 -8.69 4.41 16.02
CA ALA A 85 -7.51 5.27 16.07
C ALA A 85 -6.22 4.43 15.89
N GLY A 86 -5.32 4.88 15.02
CA GLY A 86 -4.08 4.18 14.69
C GLY A 86 -4.20 3.18 13.52
N ASP A 87 -5.42 2.88 13.04
CA ASP A 87 -5.60 2.20 11.76
C ASP A 87 -5.09 3.05 10.60
N ASN A 88 -5.01 2.44 9.41
CA ASN A 88 -4.79 3.18 8.17
C ASN A 88 -5.93 2.90 7.21
N ILE A 89 -6.35 3.92 6.49
CA ILE A 89 -7.33 3.83 5.43
C ILE A 89 -6.76 4.39 4.13
N ILE A 90 -7.15 3.80 3.02
CA ILE A 90 -6.70 4.21 1.69
C ILE A 90 -7.89 4.66 0.86
N LEU A 91 -7.73 5.76 0.17
CA LEU A 91 -8.72 6.26 -0.78
C LEU A 91 -8.75 5.36 -2.02
N VAL A 92 -9.89 4.74 -2.29
CA VAL A 92 -10.04 3.83 -3.45
C VAL A 92 -10.85 4.45 -4.58
N ASP A 93 -11.61 5.52 -4.33
CA ASP A 93 -12.43 6.19 -5.31
C ASP A 93 -12.10 7.69 -5.37
N GLY A 94 -12.04 8.25 -6.57
CA GLY A 94 -11.78 9.66 -6.82
C GLY A 94 -10.37 9.98 -7.33
N GLU A 95 -10.14 11.26 -7.61
CA GLU A 95 -8.92 11.78 -8.24
C GLU A 95 -7.62 11.45 -7.49
N ASN A 96 -7.68 11.32 -6.16
CA ASN A 96 -6.52 11.02 -5.34
C ASN A 96 -6.53 9.56 -4.82
N SER A 97 -7.14 8.63 -5.58
CA SER A 97 -7.11 7.21 -5.21
C SER A 97 -5.66 6.72 -5.06
N GLY A 98 -5.42 5.90 -4.03
CA GLY A 98 -4.07 5.49 -3.60
C GLY A 98 -3.50 6.33 -2.44
N GLU A 99 -4.14 7.44 -2.05
CA GLU A 99 -3.72 8.22 -0.88
C GLU A 99 -4.08 7.51 0.43
N VAL A 100 -3.09 7.35 1.31
CA VAL A 100 -3.25 6.69 2.61
C VAL A 100 -3.34 7.72 3.72
N PHE A 101 -4.27 7.51 4.65
CA PHE A 101 -4.47 8.36 5.83
C PHE A 101 -4.36 7.53 7.11
N PRO A 102 -3.60 8.00 8.11
CA PRO A 102 -3.71 7.49 9.46
C PRO A 102 -5.07 7.91 10.04
N VAL A 103 -5.70 7.01 10.76
CA VAL A 103 -6.96 7.27 11.46
C VAL A 103 -6.65 7.98 12.78
N PRO A 104 -7.04 9.28 12.94
CA PRO A 104 -6.65 10.07 14.11
C PRO A 104 -7.47 9.72 15.36
N GLN A 105 -8.70 9.22 15.19
CA GLN A 105 -9.62 8.87 16.24
C GLN A 105 -10.64 7.84 15.75
N ASN A 106 -11.29 7.16 16.68
CA ASN A 106 -12.35 6.20 16.35
C ASN A 106 -13.47 6.87 15.57
N GLY A 107 -13.97 6.21 14.52
CA GLY A 107 -15.04 6.77 13.69
C GLY A 107 -15.45 5.88 12.53
N TYR A 108 -16.28 6.41 11.68
CA TYR A 108 -16.80 5.73 10.52
C TYR A 108 -16.05 6.18 9.26
N MET A 109 -15.50 5.23 8.56
CA MET A 109 -14.80 5.42 7.32
C MET A 109 -15.75 5.92 6.22
N GLY A 110 -15.36 6.98 5.50
CA GLY A 110 -16.11 7.46 4.34
C GLY A 110 -16.26 6.38 3.27
N SER A 111 -17.31 6.47 2.45
CA SER A 111 -17.66 5.44 1.44
C SER A 111 -16.57 5.19 0.40
N THR A 112 -15.72 6.17 0.15
CA THR A 112 -14.62 6.13 -0.82
C THR A 112 -13.35 5.48 -0.29
N PHE A 113 -13.36 5.00 0.95
CA PHE A 113 -12.20 4.40 1.60
C PHE A 113 -12.33 2.89 1.77
N LYS A 114 -11.18 2.24 1.87
CA LYS A 114 -10.99 0.90 2.42
C LYS A 114 -10.02 0.98 3.59
N GLN A 115 -10.21 0.12 4.59
CA GLN A 115 -9.23 -0.07 5.65
C GLN A 115 -8.05 -0.85 5.08
N LEU A 116 -6.84 -0.39 5.39
CA LEU A 116 -5.59 -1.01 4.97
C LEU A 116 -5.12 -1.96 6.08
N TRP A 117 -5.40 -3.24 5.91
CA TRP A 117 -4.85 -4.27 6.78
C TRP A 117 -3.42 -4.58 6.36
N LEU A 118 -2.51 -4.61 7.33
CA LEU A 118 -1.09 -4.91 7.13
C LEU A 118 -0.69 -6.10 8.01
N SER A 119 0.12 -6.99 7.47
CA SER A 119 0.66 -8.12 8.21
C SER A 119 1.44 -7.66 9.44
N SER A 120 1.19 -8.28 10.59
CA SER A 120 1.84 -7.94 11.87
C SER A 120 3.34 -8.31 11.91
N VAL A 121 3.81 -9.17 11.00
CA VAL A 121 5.22 -9.53 10.87
C VAL A 121 6.04 -8.47 10.13
N MET A 122 5.37 -7.49 9.53
CA MET A 122 5.99 -6.41 8.79
C MET A 122 6.09 -5.13 9.64
N TRP A 123 7.16 -4.36 9.44
CA TRP A 123 7.24 -3.02 9.99
C TRP A 123 6.26 -2.10 9.26
N LYS A 124 5.15 -1.76 9.91
CA LYS A 124 4.07 -0.96 9.34
C LYS A 124 4.54 0.31 8.60
N PRO A 125 5.44 1.16 9.18
CA PRO A 125 5.92 2.35 8.47
C PRO A 125 6.66 2.03 7.16
N TYR A 126 7.30 0.86 7.05
CA TYR A 126 7.97 0.44 5.83
C TYR A 126 6.98 0.19 4.69
N ILE A 127 5.89 -0.56 4.96
CA ILE A 127 4.86 -0.80 3.94
C ILE A 127 4.17 0.52 3.56
N LEU A 128 3.89 1.39 4.52
CA LEU A 128 3.29 2.69 4.24
C LEU A 128 4.19 3.59 3.39
N ALA A 129 5.51 3.59 3.65
CA ALA A 129 6.49 4.29 2.84
C ALA A 129 6.60 3.70 1.43
N PHE A 130 6.51 2.37 1.29
CA PHE A 130 6.46 1.70 -0.01
C PHE A 130 5.21 2.11 -0.81
N ILE A 131 4.02 2.10 -0.21
CA ILE A 131 2.78 2.54 -0.88
C ILE A 131 2.89 4.02 -1.27
N LEU A 132 3.48 4.86 -0.42
CA LEU A 132 3.70 6.27 -0.69
C LEU A 132 4.66 6.48 -1.89
N PHE A 133 5.70 5.66 -2.01
CA PHE A 133 6.62 5.69 -3.14
C PHE A 133 5.91 5.41 -4.47
N TYR A 134 4.97 4.47 -4.51
CA TYR A 134 4.17 4.14 -5.69
C TYR A 134 2.90 5.00 -5.87
N LYS A 135 2.73 6.04 -5.06
CA LYS A 135 1.49 6.87 -5.06
C LYS A 135 1.16 7.43 -6.43
N ASP A 136 2.15 7.97 -7.14
CA ASP A 136 1.91 8.61 -8.45
C ASP A 136 1.59 7.56 -9.53
N GLU A 137 2.23 6.40 -9.50
CA GLU A 137 1.92 5.29 -10.40
C GLU A 137 0.50 4.77 -10.17
N LEU A 138 0.12 4.54 -8.93
CA LEU A 138 -1.24 4.15 -8.54
C LEU A 138 -2.28 5.19 -8.97
N ARG A 139 -1.96 6.48 -8.80
CA ARG A 139 -2.81 7.58 -9.21
C ARG A 139 -2.98 7.66 -10.73
N ASN A 140 -1.90 7.43 -11.50
CA ASN A 140 -1.92 7.53 -12.96
C ASN A 140 -2.52 6.30 -13.64
N SER A 141 -2.54 5.14 -12.95
CA SER A 141 -3.10 3.87 -13.45
C SER A 141 -4.58 3.66 -13.15
N LYS A 142 -5.30 4.70 -12.71
CA LYS A 142 -6.73 4.64 -12.36
C LYS A 142 -7.58 4.05 -13.47
N ARG A 143 -8.61 3.30 -13.09
CA ARG A 143 -9.62 2.74 -13.99
C ARG A 143 -10.94 3.51 -13.84
N GLY A 144 -11.69 3.66 -14.93
CA GLY A 144 -12.99 4.32 -14.97
C GLY A 144 -12.91 5.76 -15.47
N ALA A 145 -13.81 6.10 -16.40
CA ALA A 145 -13.84 7.42 -17.07
C ALA A 145 -14.58 8.49 -16.24
N ALA A 146 -15.69 8.11 -15.58
CA ALA A 146 -16.55 9.07 -14.85
C ALA A 146 -16.11 9.24 -13.39
N ILE A 147 -15.80 8.15 -12.70
CA ILE A 147 -15.27 8.16 -11.34
C ILE A 147 -13.98 7.31 -11.35
N PRO A 148 -12.81 7.92 -11.22
CA PRO A 148 -11.56 7.19 -11.18
C PRO A 148 -11.50 6.27 -9.96
N HIS A 149 -11.14 5.00 -10.16
CA HIS A 149 -10.98 4.02 -9.11
C HIS A 149 -9.53 3.55 -9.01
N LEU A 150 -9.09 3.22 -7.81
CA LEU A 150 -7.79 2.59 -7.60
C LEU A 150 -7.69 1.30 -8.45
N ASN A 151 -6.64 1.19 -9.23
CA ASN A 151 -6.31 -0.06 -9.92
C ASN A 151 -5.84 -1.10 -8.90
N LYS A 152 -6.78 -1.87 -8.35
CA LYS A 152 -6.50 -2.88 -7.32
C LYS A 152 -5.59 -3.99 -7.82
N GLU A 153 -5.68 -4.34 -9.10
CA GLU A 153 -4.83 -5.35 -9.70
C GLU A 153 -3.37 -4.90 -9.69
N LEU A 154 -3.08 -3.67 -10.12
CA LEU A 154 -1.76 -3.07 -10.01
C LEU A 154 -1.31 -3.01 -8.55
N PHE A 155 -2.17 -2.46 -7.66
CA PHE A 155 -1.86 -2.32 -6.23
C PHE A 155 -1.42 -3.64 -5.59
N TYR A 156 -2.19 -4.70 -5.78
CA TYR A 156 -1.88 -6.00 -5.19
C TYR A 156 -0.68 -6.70 -5.84
N ASN A 157 -0.40 -6.42 -7.10
CA ASN A 157 0.71 -7.03 -7.82
C ASN A 157 2.02 -6.22 -7.77
N LEU A 158 2.07 -5.08 -7.07
CA LEU A 158 3.33 -4.36 -6.85
C LEU A 158 4.36 -5.28 -6.20
N PRO A 159 5.56 -5.44 -6.81
CA PRO A 159 6.63 -6.24 -6.23
C PRO A 159 7.26 -5.48 -5.07
N ILE A 160 7.29 -6.08 -3.88
CA ILE A 160 7.87 -5.51 -2.68
C ILE A 160 9.04 -6.36 -2.19
N GLY A 161 10.20 -5.73 -2.02
CA GLY A 161 11.35 -6.34 -1.36
C GLY A 161 11.21 -6.24 0.15
N ILE A 162 11.42 -7.34 0.86
CA ILE A 162 11.31 -7.43 2.31
C ILE A 162 12.70 -7.57 2.91
N PRO A 163 13.32 -6.49 3.39
CA PRO A 163 14.59 -6.55 4.10
C PRO A 163 14.43 -7.06 5.53
N PRO A 164 15.52 -7.40 6.23
CA PRO A 164 15.51 -7.61 7.65
C PRO A 164 14.89 -6.45 8.42
N LEU A 165 14.26 -6.70 9.57
CA LEU A 165 13.47 -5.72 10.32
C LEU A 165 14.21 -4.40 10.59
N ALA A 166 15.46 -4.48 11.02
CA ALA A 166 16.29 -3.29 11.30
C ALA A 166 16.46 -2.41 10.03
N GLU A 167 16.57 -3.04 8.87
CA GLU A 167 16.69 -2.31 7.61
C GLU A 167 15.35 -1.73 7.15
N GLN A 168 14.23 -2.43 7.37
CA GLN A 168 12.89 -1.84 7.16
C GLN A 168 12.72 -0.55 7.96
N GLN A 169 13.15 -0.54 9.23
CA GLN A 169 13.09 0.64 10.10
C GLN A 169 13.95 1.79 9.56
N ARG A 170 15.18 1.49 9.15
CA ARG A 170 16.12 2.47 8.59
C ARG A 170 15.58 3.09 7.30
N ILE A 171 15.08 2.28 6.38
CA ILE A 171 14.53 2.74 5.09
C ILE A 171 13.29 3.62 5.30
N ALA A 172 12.35 3.19 6.14
CA ALA A 172 11.16 3.95 6.45
C ALA A 172 11.49 5.33 7.06
N CYS A 173 12.47 5.38 7.96
CA CYS A 173 12.94 6.63 8.54
C CYS A 173 13.54 7.57 7.48
N GLN A 174 14.39 7.05 6.59
CA GLN A 174 15.00 7.83 5.52
C GLN A 174 13.96 8.39 4.54
N ILE A 175 13.00 7.55 4.11
CA ILE A 175 11.92 7.98 3.21
C ILE A 175 11.09 9.08 3.87
N ASN A 176 10.69 8.92 5.12
CA ASN A 176 9.93 9.93 5.84
C ASN A 176 10.69 11.25 5.96
N ASN A 177 12.00 11.22 6.25
CA ASN A 177 12.83 12.42 6.32
C ASN A 177 12.90 13.14 4.95
N LEU A 178 13.07 12.39 3.85
CA LEU A 178 13.07 12.96 2.51
C LEU A 178 11.74 13.65 2.18
N PHE A 179 10.61 13.04 2.50
CA PHE A 179 9.29 13.65 2.27
C PHE A 179 9.04 14.91 3.15
N GLN A 180 9.70 15.02 4.31
CA GLN A 180 9.61 16.26 5.10
C GLN A 180 10.41 17.42 4.52
N LEU A 181 11.50 17.14 3.79
CA LEU A 181 12.33 18.16 3.15
C LEU A 181 11.70 18.74 1.86
N ILE A 182 10.73 18.05 1.27
CA ILE A 182 10.09 18.44 0.00
C ILE A 182 8.77 19.23 0.26
N LYS A 183 8.32 19.30 1.50
CA LYS A 183 7.14 20.09 1.91
C LYS A 183 7.53 21.53 2.21
#